data_56accc9a485f0d5f71dd3ebf8dfa3413
#
_entry.id   56accc9a485f0d5f71dd3ebf8dfa3413
#
_cell.length_a   1.000
_cell.length_b   1.000
_cell.length_c   1.000
_cell.angle_alpha   90.00
_cell.angle_beta   90.00
_cell.angle_gamma   90.00
#
_symmetry.space_group_name_H-M   'P 1'
#
loop_
_entity.id
_entity.type
_entity.pdbx_description
1 polymer ?
#
loop_
_entity_poly.entity_id
_entity_poly.type
_entity_poly.pdbx_seq_one_letter_code
_entity_poly.pdbx_strand_id
1 'polypeptide(L)'
;MMNYFRFRLGWAGAALAMVALAEPAHAGPPFISDDPEPTPSGQFEIYAFNNGTNTRHGTAGETGIDFNYGAAPDLQLTATLPGGFAQRTGGGASFGPSNVELAAKYRFLHQDTFGLDVAFFPRLFLPSGSNITGDNSASLLLPVRVEKDWKSGWSAFRGGGCVFSAIRRADFCLTGAVLTYQLTPELQIGAELFHRTADAHGTPASSSVGAGWRYDLNKNVHLLGYLGRGIENADETNRYSWYTSVLFTF
;
A
#
# COMPACT_ATOMS: atom_id res chain seq x y z
N MET A 1 -72.09 -18.80 37.68
CA MET A 1 -70.78 -19.51 37.51
C MET A 1 -70.13 -19.01 36.26
N MET A 2 -69.13 -18.14 36.40
CA MET A 2 -68.50 -17.44 35.27
C MET A 2 -67.07 -17.94 35.16
N ASN A 3 -66.77 -18.70 34.09
CA ASN A 3 -65.45 -19.24 33.82
C ASN A 3 -64.62 -18.19 33.07
N TYR A 4 -63.54 -17.68 33.71
CA TYR A 4 -62.55 -16.83 33.06
C TYR A 4 -61.53 -17.68 32.31
N PHE A 5 -61.53 -17.58 30.99
CA PHE A 5 -60.47 -18.10 30.13
C PHE A 5 -59.30 -17.13 30.14
N ARG A 6 -58.15 -17.51 30.70
CA ARG A 6 -56.91 -16.74 30.63
C ARG A 6 -56.13 -17.12 29.38
N PHE A 7 -56.09 -16.20 28.43
CA PHE A 7 -55.18 -16.25 27.28
C PHE A 7 -53.77 -15.90 27.76
N ARG A 8 -52.85 -16.86 27.71
CA ARG A 8 -51.43 -16.58 27.82
C ARG A 8 -50.86 -16.26 26.43
N LEU A 9 -50.53 -15.00 26.15
CA LEU A 9 -49.71 -14.63 25.03
C LEU A 9 -48.25 -14.99 25.33
N GLY A 10 -47.76 -16.01 24.62
CA GLY A 10 -46.34 -16.34 24.60
C GLY A 10 -45.61 -15.36 23.69
N TRP A 11 -44.76 -14.55 24.25
CA TRP A 11 -43.81 -13.77 23.49
C TRP A 11 -42.66 -14.67 23.04
N ALA A 12 -42.68 -15.14 21.80
CA ALA A 12 -41.55 -15.73 21.15
C ALA A 12 -40.66 -14.58 20.65
N GLY A 13 -39.67 -14.23 21.44
CA GLY A 13 -38.62 -13.29 21.05
C GLY A 13 -37.77 -13.90 19.96
N ALA A 14 -37.98 -13.46 18.71
CA ALA A 14 -37.05 -13.74 17.62
C ALA A 14 -35.80 -12.90 17.87
N ALA A 15 -34.77 -13.49 18.46
CA ALA A 15 -33.42 -12.93 18.47
C ALA A 15 -32.87 -13.03 17.03
N LEU A 16 -33.00 -11.94 16.30
CA LEU A 16 -32.33 -11.75 15.02
C LEU A 16 -30.84 -11.54 15.33
N ALA A 17 -30.05 -12.62 15.26
CA ALA A 17 -28.60 -12.52 15.30
C ALA A 17 -28.18 -11.75 14.03
N MET A 18 -27.90 -10.46 14.17
CA MET A 18 -27.09 -9.73 13.21
C MET A 18 -25.70 -10.34 13.25
N VAL A 19 -25.42 -11.25 12.33
CA VAL A 19 -24.06 -11.59 11.96
C VAL A 19 -23.55 -10.33 11.24
N ALA A 20 -22.84 -9.48 11.97
CA ALA A 20 -22.01 -8.47 11.38
C ALA A 20 -20.97 -9.24 10.55
N LEU A 21 -21.15 -9.26 9.24
CA LEU A 21 -20.10 -9.61 8.30
C LEU A 21 -19.06 -8.49 8.50
N ALA A 22 -18.03 -8.75 9.29
CA ALA A 22 -16.86 -7.93 9.30
C ALA A 22 -16.28 -8.04 7.88
N GLU A 23 -16.45 -6.99 7.09
CA GLU A 23 -15.70 -6.86 5.86
C GLU A 23 -14.22 -6.90 6.25
N PRO A 24 -13.40 -7.71 5.58
CA PRO A 24 -11.97 -7.69 5.84
C PRO A 24 -11.49 -6.27 5.55
N ALA A 25 -10.90 -5.60 6.53
CA ALA A 25 -10.25 -4.32 6.34
C ALA A 25 -9.05 -4.58 5.41
N HIS A 26 -9.20 -4.24 4.16
CA HIS A 26 -8.12 -4.29 3.18
C HIS A 26 -7.24 -3.06 3.39
N ALA A 27 -6.21 -3.21 4.19
CA ALA A 27 -5.12 -2.26 4.21
C ALA A 27 -4.26 -2.50 2.97
N GLY A 28 -3.69 -1.43 2.40
CA GLY A 28 -2.81 -1.53 1.24
C GLY A 28 -1.73 -2.61 1.42
N PRO A 29 -1.33 -3.27 0.36
CA PRO A 29 -0.38 -4.38 0.44
C PRO A 29 1.02 -3.90 0.81
N PRO A 30 1.88 -4.76 1.38
CA PRO A 30 3.27 -4.42 1.69
C PRO A 30 4.15 -4.33 0.44
N PHE A 31 3.58 -4.43 -0.75
CA PHE A 31 4.28 -4.47 -2.03
C PHE A 31 4.68 -3.06 -2.52
N ILE A 32 5.58 -2.98 -3.50
CA ILE A 32 5.93 -1.73 -4.18
C ILE A 32 4.71 -1.20 -4.96
N SER A 33 3.94 -2.11 -5.54
CA SER A 33 2.64 -1.79 -6.14
C SER A 33 1.57 -1.68 -5.07
N ASP A 34 0.65 -0.76 -5.26
CA ASP A 34 -0.49 -0.55 -4.38
C ASP A 34 -1.78 -1.03 -5.07
N ASP A 35 -2.80 -1.37 -4.27
CA ASP A 35 -4.13 -1.74 -4.74
C ASP A 35 -5.01 -0.51 -5.03
N PRO A 36 -6.19 -0.70 -5.64
CA PRO A 36 -7.14 0.38 -5.89
C PRO A 36 -8.04 0.70 -4.68
N GLU A 37 -7.99 -0.07 -3.58
CA GLU A 37 -8.93 0.08 -2.49
C GLU A 37 -8.59 1.29 -1.61
N PRO A 38 -9.50 2.27 -1.44
CA PRO A 38 -9.30 3.37 -0.51
C PRO A 38 -9.61 2.96 0.92
N THR A 39 -8.96 3.61 1.89
CA THR A 39 -9.37 3.56 3.30
C THR A 39 -10.87 3.82 3.42
N PRO A 40 -11.65 3.02 4.19
CA PRO A 40 -13.08 3.17 4.33
C PRO A 40 -13.48 4.56 4.85
N SER A 41 -14.60 5.10 4.35
CA SER A 41 -15.05 6.46 4.68
C SER A 41 -15.19 6.69 6.19
N GLY A 42 -14.55 7.75 6.70
CA GLY A 42 -14.52 8.13 8.11
C GLY A 42 -13.49 7.37 8.95
N GLN A 43 -12.73 6.44 8.37
CA GLN A 43 -11.70 5.68 9.05
C GLN A 43 -10.29 6.20 8.76
N PHE A 44 -9.36 5.79 9.61
CA PHE A 44 -7.93 6.05 9.45
C PHE A 44 -7.15 4.76 9.33
N GLU A 45 -6.14 4.77 8.48
CA GLU A 45 -5.09 3.77 8.40
C GLU A 45 -3.74 4.47 8.59
N ILE A 46 -3.01 4.08 9.62
CA ILE A 46 -1.73 4.70 9.98
C ILE A 46 -0.64 3.64 9.95
N TYR A 47 0.30 3.79 9.03
CA TYR A 47 1.45 2.90 8.90
C TYR A 47 2.69 3.51 9.55
N ALA A 48 3.26 2.81 10.53
CA ALA A 48 4.63 3.05 10.96
C ALA A 48 5.53 2.14 10.14
N PHE A 49 6.28 2.68 9.19
CA PHE A 49 6.98 1.89 8.19
C PHE A 49 8.51 2.08 8.19
N ASN A 50 9.19 1.07 7.65
CA ASN A 50 10.58 1.12 7.22
C ASN A 50 10.71 0.38 5.89
N ASN A 51 11.34 1.01 4.92
CA ASN A 51 11.68 0.41 3.65
C ASN A 51 13.12 0.71 3.25
N GLY A 52 13.65 -0.04 2.31
CA GLY A 52 14.96 0.27 1.77
C GLY A 52 15.38 -0.66 0.64
N THR A 53 16.45 -0.24 -0.01
CA THR A 53 17.06 -0.94 -1.14
C THR A 53 18.56 -0.96 -0.95
N ASN A 54 19.17 -2.12 -1.22
CA ASN A 54 20.62 -2.30 -1.29
C ASN A 54 21.07 -2.38 -2.75
N THR A 55 22.15 -1.72 -3.06
CA THR A 55 22.83 -1.75 -4.37
C THR A 55 24.34 -1.97 -4.16
N ARG A 56 25.12 -2.04 -5.22
CA ARG A 56 26.59 -2.07 -5.11
C ARG A 56 27.17 -0.80 -4.45
N HIS A 57 26.43 0.31 -4.49
CA HIS A 57 26.86 1.60 -3.94
C HIS A 57 26.56 1.78 -2.46
N GLY A 58 25.70 0.92 -1.91
CA GLY A 58 25.29 0.96 -0.51
C GLY A 58 23.83 0.63 -0.30
N THR A 59 23.33 1.05 0.83
CA THR A 59 21.92 0.85 1.25
C THR A 59 21.29 2.22 1.47
N ALA A 60 20.08 2.42 0.96
CA ALA A 60 19.29 3.62 1.21
C ALA A 60 17.82 3.24 1.40
N GLY A 61 17.10 4.07 2.13
CA GLY A 61 15.69 3.83 2.40
C GLY A 61 15.07 4.92 3.25
N GLU A 62 13.85 4.64 3.68
CA GLU A 62 13.03 5.56 4.47
C GLU A 62 12.39 4.85 5.66
N THR A 63 12.15 5.60 6.71
CA THR A 63 11.31 5.22 7.84
C THR A 63 10.41 6.38 8.18
N GLY A 64 9.17 6.12 8.56
CA GLY A 64 8.25 7.22 8.80
C GLY A 64 6.86 6.76 9.15
N ILE A 65 5.95 7.74 9.06
CA ILE A 65 4.52 7.52 9.26
C ILE A 65 3.79 7.90 7.98
N ASP A 66 2.89 7.00 7.58
CA ASP A 66 1.97 7.21 6.47
C ASP A 66 0.54 7.27 7.02
N PHE A 67 -0.13 8.40 6.84
CA PHE A 67 -1.49 8.66 7.29
C PHE A 67 -2.43 8.58 6.11
N ASN A 68 -3.43 7.70 6.21
CA ASN A 68 -4.50 7.58 5.25
C ASN A 68 -5.83 7.85 5.93
N TYR A 69 -6.67 8.64 5.31
CA TYR A 69 -8.00 8.99 5.79
C TYR A 69 -9.05 8.78 4.68
N GLY A 70 -10.06 8.00 4.98
CA GLY A 70 -11.24 7.85 4.12
C GLY A 70 -12.09 9.12 4.17
N ALA A 71 -11.83 10.06 3.27
CA ALA A 71 -12.46 11.39 3.29
C ALA A 71 -13.91 11.39 2.79
N ALA A 72 -14.26 10.41 1.95
CA ALA A 72 -15.61 10.18 1.42
C ALA A 72 -15.69 8.72 0.92
N PRO A 73 -16.87 8.22 0.54
CA PRO A 73 -16.95 6.97 -0.20
C PRO A 73 -15.99 7.00 -1.41
N ASP A 74 -15.16 5.96 -1.52
CA ASP A 74 -14.18 5.77 -2.60
C ASP A 74 -13.07 6.82 -2.69
N LEU A 75 -12.91 7.70 -1.69
CA LEU A 75 -11.88 8.72 -1.67
C LEU A 75 -11.02 8.63 -0.40
N GLN A 76 -9.75 8.33 -0.58
CA GLN A 76 -8.72 8.40 0.46
C GLN A 76 -7.82 9.61 0.22
N LEU A 77 -7.47 10.29 1.31
CA LEU A 77 -6.41 11.29 1.35
C LEU A 77 -5.22 10.72 2.12
N THR A 78 -4.02 10.92 1.59
CA THR A 78 -2.77 10.39 2.16
C THR A 78 -1.79 11.51 2.44
N ALA A 79 -1.08 11.40 3.58
CA ALA A 79 0.07 12.23 3.92
C ALA A 79 1.17 11.36 4.52
N THR A 80 2.34 11.27 3.85
CA THR A 80 3.49 10.51 4.33
C THR A 80 4.59 11.45 4.81
N LEU A 81 5.11 11.20 6.03
CA LEU A 81 6.15 11.97 6.69
C LEU A 81 7.39 11.08 6.91
N PRO A 82 8.30 10.98 5.93
CA PRO A 82 9.44 10.08 6.01
C PRO A 82 10.72 10.76 6.53
N GLY A 83 11.55 9.98 7.23
CA GLY A 83 12.97 10.25 7.43
C GLY A 83 13.78 9.30 6.56
N GLY A 84 14.73 9.85 5.84
CA GLY A 84 15.60 9.09 4.96
C GLY A 84 16.89 8.63 5.65
N PHE A 85 17.41 7.47 5.26
CA PHE A 85 18.72 6.99 5.65
C PHE A 85 19.50 6.51 4.43
N ALA A 86 20.80 6.70 4.44
CA ALA A 86 21.71 6.18 3.44
C ALA A 86 23.03 5.77 4.07
N GLN A 87 23.58 4.63 3.65
CA GLN A 87 24.90 4.13 4.00
C GLN A 87 25.64 3.73 2.72
N ARG A 88 26.71 4.44 2.39
CA ARG A 88 27.54 4.13 1.22
C ARG A 88 28.46 2.95 1.54
N THR A 89 28.75 2.14 0.54
CA THR A 89 29.73 1.05 0.64
C THR A 89 31.09 1.63 1.03
N GLY A 90 31.63 1.19 2.17
CA GLY A 90 32.89 1.71 2.73
C GLY A 90 32.81 3.10 3.35
N GLY A 91 31.60 3.67 3.49
CA GLY A 91 31.38 5.00 4.07
C GLY A 91 30.54 4.97 5.34
N GLY A 92 30.30 6.16 5.91
CA GLY A 92 29.42 6.35 7.06
C GLY A 92 27.94 6.27 6.70
N ALA A 93 27.10 6.10 7.71
CA ALA A 93 25.66 6.25 7.60
C ALA A 93 25.27 7.72 7.74
N SER A 94 24.27 8.14 6.98
CA SER A 94 23.63 9.46 7.04
C SER A 94 22.15 9.29 7.29
N PHE A 95 21.55 10.24 8.00
CA PHE A 95 20.13 10.28 8.28
C PHE A 95 19.62 11.71 8.19
N GLY A 96 18.40 11.92 7.67
CA GLY A 96 17.78 13.25 7.57
C GLY A 96 16.35 13.17 7.06
N PRO A 97 15.61 14.31 7.02
CA PRO A 97 14.26 14.32 6.46
C PRO A 97 14.27 13.91 4.99
N SER A 98 13.22 13.19 4.57
CA SER A 98 12.93 12.86 3.17
C SER A 98 11.76 13.71 2.64
N ASN A 99 11.40 13.52 1.37
CA ASN A 99 10.32 14.29 0.76
C ASN A 99 8.96 13.87 1.33
N VAL A 100 8.21 14.86 1.84
CA VAL A 100 6.82 14.65 2.25
C VAL A 100 5.99 14.33 1.02
N GLU A 101 5.13 13.31 1.14
CA GLU A 101 4.17 12.95 0.12
C GLU A 101 2.77 13.39 0.53
N LEU A 102 2.01 13.95 -0.44
CA LEU A 102 0.58 14.17 -0.36
C LEU A 102 -0.08 13.46 -1.52
N ALA A 103 -1.14 12.70 -1.25
CA ALA A 103 -1.79 11.93 -2.29
C ALA A 103 -3.31 11.83 -2.09
N ALA A 104 -4.02 11.46 -3.17
CA ALA A 104 -5.45 11.17 -3.14
C ALA A 104 -5.73 9.94 -3.98
N LYS A 105 -6.33 8.89 -3.40
CA LYS A 105 -6.76 7.68 -4.11
C LYS A 105 -8.27 7.78 -4.31
N TYR A 106 -8.71 7.67 -5.56
CA TYR A 106 -10.13 7.67 -5.91
C TYR A 106 -10.48 6.43 -6.73
N ARG A 107 -11.30 5.55 -6.15
CA ARG A 107 -11.83 4.37 -6.83
C ARG A 107 -13.09 4.76 -7.59
N PHE A 108 -13.06 4.65 -8.91
CA PHE A 108 -14.15 5.08 -9.79
C PHE A 108 -14.85 3.94 -10.53
N LEU A 109 -14.29 2.71 -10.51
CA LEU A 109 -14.99 1.49 -10.93
C LEU A 109 -14.97 0.48 -9.80
N HIS A 110 -16.07 -0.24 -9.63
CA HIS A 110 -16.30 -1.23 -8.58
C HIS A 110 -16.46 -2.63 -9.16
N GLN A 111 -15.82 -3.61 -8.55
CA GLN A 111 -15.83 -5.00 -9.00
C GLN A 111 -17.22 -5.62 -9.04
N ASP A 112 -18.11 -5.27 -8.13
CA ASP A 112 -19.48 -5.76 -8.08
C ASP A 112 -20.30 -5.36 -9.31
N THR A 113 -19.99 -4.22 -9.93
CA THR A 113 -20.68 -3.68 -11.10
C THR A 113 -19.93 -3.94 -12.40
N PHE A 114 -18.60 -3.81 -12.40
CA PHE A 114 -17.78 -3.84 -13.60
C PHE A 114 -16.86 -5.08 -13.70
N GLY A 115 -16.84 -5.93 -12.66
CA GLY A 115 -16.05 -7.14 -12.61
C GLY A 115 -14.59 -6.93 -12.21
N LEU A 116 -14.21 -5.69 -11.91
CA LEU A 116 -12.90 -5.29 -11.36
C LEU A 116 -13.01 -3.91 -10.69
N ASP A 117 -12.13 -3.63 -9.73
CA ASP A 117 -11.94 -2.32 -9.13
C ASP A 117 -10.89 -1.53 -9.89
N VAL A 118 -11.12 -0.21 -10.06
CA VAL A 118 -10.14 0.70 -10.68
C VAL A 118 -10.07 2.00 -9.90
N ALA A 119 -8.84 2.41 -9.55
CA ALA A 119 -8.58 3.69 -8.92
C ALA A 119 -7.50 4.50 -9.64
N PHE A 120 -7.60 5.80 -9.51
CA PHE A 120 -6.56 6.76 -9.82
C PHE A 120 -5.95 7.29 -8.51
N PHE A 121 -4.63 7.30 -8.42
CA PHE A 121 -3.91 7.61 -7.18
C PHE A 121 -2.77 8.61 -7.40
N PRO A 122 -3.05 9.88 -7.75
CA PRO A 122 -2.01 10.91 -7.89
C PRO A 122 -1.27 11.13 -6.57
N ARG A 123 0.08 11.19 -6.66
CA ARG A 123 0.99 11.32 -5.53
C ARG A 123 1.97 12.46 -5.80
N LEU A 124 1.92 13.50 -4.97
CA LEU A 124 2.80 14.68 -5.03
C LEU A 124 3.88 14.57 -3.96
N PHE A 125 5.13 14.54 -4.39
CA PHE A 125 6.29 14.59 -3.50
C PHE A 125 6.79 16.02 -3.40
N LEU A 126 6.83 16.57 -2.18
CA LEU A 126 7.24 17.94 -1.90
C LEU A 126 8.75 17.99 -1.64
N PRO A 127 9.46 19.04 -2.07
CA PRO A 127 10.89 19.19 -1.86
C PRO A 127 11.21 19.62 -0.40
N SER A 128 10.81 18.81 0.56
CA SER A 128 11.01 19.02 2.01
C SER A 128 12.16 18.20 2.57
N GLY A 129 12.75 17.32 1.76
CA GLY A 129 13.81 16.41 2.15
C GLY A 129 15.19 17.06 2.22
N SER A 130 16.16 16.25 2.62
CA SER A 130 17.58 16.55 2.52
C SER A 130 18.20 15.80 1.33
N ASN A 131 19.38 16.21 0.86
CA ASN A 131 20.09 15.52 -0.21
C ASN A 131 20.70 14.16 0.22
N ILE A 132 20.25 13.59 1.32
CA ILE A 132 20.77 12.33 1.88
C ILE A 132 20.19 11.12 1.13
N THR A 133 18.90 11.14 0.83
CA THR A 133 18.17 9.98 0.28
C THR A 133 17.68 10.19 -1.14
N GLY A 134 17.96 11.31 -1.74
CA GLY A 134 17.51 11.62 -3.10
C GLY A 134 17.51 13.09 -3.42
N ASP A 135 16.77 13.42 -4.44
CA ASP A 135 16.67 14.77 -4.94
C ASP A 135 15.68 15.57 -4.09
N ASN A 136 16.13 16.65 -3.48
CA ASN A 136 15.26 17.62 -2.85
C ASN A 136 14.48 18.43 -3.91
N SER A 137 13.67 17.73 -4.69
CA SER A 137 12.86 18.31 -5.77
C SER A 137 11.42 17.81 -5.75
N ALA A 138 10.50 18.62 -6.26
CA ALA A 138 9.13 18.20 -6.42
C ALA A 138 8.99 17.16 -7.53
N SER A 139 8.13 16.17 -7.34
CA SER A 139 7.74 15.23 -8.38
C SER A 139 6.27 14.81 -8.23
N LEU A 140 5.66 14.41 -9.32
CA LEU A 140 4.27 13.99 -9.41
C LEU A 140 4.20 12.61 -10.06
N LEU A 141 3.66 11.62 -9.34
CA LEU A 141 3.36 10.28 -9.87
C LEU A 141 1.86 10.19 -10.17
N LEU A 142 1.51 9.76 -11.37
CA LEU A 142 0.12 9.60 -11.83
C LEU A 142 -0.19 8.13 -12.18
N PRO A 143 -0.47 7.27 -11.20
CA PRO A 143 -0.74 5.87 -11.42
C PRO A 143 -2.24 5.57 -11.54
N VAL A 144 -2.55 4.53 -12.32
CA VAL A 144 -3.83 3.83 -12.30
C VAL A 144 -3.63 2.46 -11.69
N ARG A 145 -4.54 2.04 -10.82
CA ARG A 145 -4.56 0.74 -10.13
C ARG A 145 -5.78 -0.05 -10.55
N VAL A 146 -5.62 -1.35 -10.74
CA VAL A 146 -6.70 -2.27 -11.15
C VAL A 146 -6.59 -3.53 -10.30
N GLU A 147 -7.69 -4.01 -9.78
CA GLU A 147 -7.75 -5.22 -8.94
C GLU A 147 -8.92 -6.10 -9.31
N LYS A 148 -8.73 -7.38 -9.04
CA LYS A 148 -9.78 -8.38 -9.06
C LYS A 148 -9.60 -9.35 -7.91
N ASP A 149 -10.69 -9.48 -7.14
CA ASP A 149 -10.83 -10.46 -6.07
C ASP A 149 -11.67 -11.65 -6.50
N TRP A 150 -11.28 -12.83 -6.03
CA TRP A 150 -12.04 -14.06 -6.22
C TRP A 150 -12.48 -14.63 -4.86
N LYS A 151 -13.70 -15.16 -4.82
CA LYS A 151 -14.25 -15.82 -3.62
C LYS A 151 -13.41 -16.99 -3.11
N SER A 152 -12.44 -17.46 -3.89
CA SER A 152 -11.48 -18.51 -3.52
C SER A 152 -10.34 -18.04 -2.62
N GLY A 153 -10.32 -16.76 -2.22
CA GLY A 153 -9.26 -16.16 -1.40
C GLY A 153 -8.06 -15.65 -2.21
N TRP A 154 -8.11 -15.74 -3.52
CA TRP A 154 -7.13 -15.10 -4.40
C TRP A 154 -7.52 -13.65 -4.68
N SER A 155 -6.53 -12.76 -4.74
CA SER A 155 -6.65 -11.42 -5.31
C SER A 155 -5.48 -11.17 -6.25
N ALA A 156 -5.73 -10.45 -7.34
CA ALA A 156 -4.69 -10.00 -8.24
C ALA A 156 -4.88 -8.51 -8.54
N PHE A 157 -3.86 -7.73 -8.29
CA PHE A 157 -3.87 -6.33 -8.67
C PHE A 157 -2.62 -5.96 -9.47
N ARG A 158 -2.78 -4.94 -10.26
CA ARG A 158 -1.69 -4.35 -11.04
C ARG A 158 -1.89 -2.85 -11.16
N GLY A 159 -0.80 -2.17 -11.41
CA GLY A 159 -0.90 -0.75 -11.68
C GLY A 159 0.37 -0.22 -12.30
N GLY A 160 0.30 1.01 -12.73
CA GLY A 160 1.45 1.71 -13.28
C GLY A 160 1.12 3.17 -13.48
N GLY A 161 2.16 3.95 -13.67
CA GLY A 161 2.09 5.38 -13.90
C GLY A 161 3.46 5.96 -14.18
N CYS A 162 3.50 7.23 -14.55
CA CYS A 162 4.77 7.91 -14.79
C CYS A 162 5.01 8.97 -13.71
N VAL A 163 6.26 9.09 -13.32
CA VAL A 163 6.77 10.16 -12.46
C VAL A 163 7.25 11.29 -13.34
N PHE A 164 6.73 12.49 -13.08
CA PHE A 164 7.16 13.75 -13.67
C PHE A 164 7.97 14.51 -12.62
N SER A 165 9.24 14.71 -12.88
CA SER A 165 10.18 15.35 -11.95
C SER A 165 10.42 16.81 -12.32
N ALA A 166 10.57 17.67 -11.29
CA ALA A 166 11.08 19.02 -11.50
C ALA A 166 12.55 19.03 -11.98
N ILE A 167 13.28 17.93 -11.77
CA ILE A 167 14.62 17.75 -12.34
C ILE A 167 14.48 17.34 -13.80
N ARG A 168 15.09 18.12 -14.65
CA ARG A 168 15.09 17.86 -16.09
C ARG A 168 15.63 16.47 -16.41
N ARG A 169 14.89 15.70 -17.22
CA ARG A 169 15.25 14.35 -17.71
C ARG A 169 15.22 13.23 -16.64
N ALA A 170 14.68 13.48 -15.45
CA ALA A 170 14.52 12.48 -14.39
C ALA A 170 13.13 11.80 -14.41
N ASP A 171 12.34 12.02 -15.46
CA ASP A 171 11.04 11.35 -15.65
C ASP A 171 11.23 9.86 -15.94
N PHE A 172 10.38 9.03 -15.34
CA PHE A 172 10.35 7.60 -15.59
C PHE A 172 8.94 7.05 -15.38
N CYS A 173 8.68 5.84 -15.87
CA CYS A 173 7.43 5.15 -15.62
C CYS A 173 7.70 3.88 -14.80
N LEU A 174 6.69 3.46 -14.04
CA LEU A 174 6.72 2.24 -13.24
C LEU A 174 5.44 1.44 -13.48
N THR A 175 5.54 0.13 -13.34
CA THR A 175 4.42 -0.79 -13.36
C THR A 175 4.72 -2.00 -12.51
N GLY A 176 3.68 -2.57 -11.91
CA GLY A 176 3.80 -3.80 -11.14
C GLY A 176 2.54 -4.63 -11.22
N ALA A 177 2.68 -5.89 -10.92
CA ALA A 177 1.60 -6.86 -10.79
C ALA A 177 1.84 -7.73 -9.57
N VAL A 178 0.79 -7.91 -8.78
CA VAL A 178 0.79 -8.67 -7.53
C VAL A 178 -0.29 -9.72 -7.59
N LEU A 179 0.02 -10.90 -7.06
CA LEU A 179 -0.93 -11.97 -6.81
C LEU A 179 -0.86 -12.31 -5.32
N THR A 180 -1.98 -12.24 -4.63
CA THR A 180 -2.09 -12.59 -3.20
C THR A 180 -3.04 -13.76 -2.98
N TYR A 181 -2.87 -14.40 -1.84
CA TYR A 181 -3.74 -15.48 -1.38
C TYR A 181 -3.97 -15.37 0.14
N GLN A 182 -5.23 -15.41 0.56
CA GLN A 182 -5.60 -15.49 1.97
C GLN A 182 -5.38 -16.91 2.48
N LEU A 183 -4.25 -17.14 3.16
CA LEU A 183 -3.82 -18.47 3.62
C LEU A 183 -4.59 -18.93 4.85
N THR A 184 -4.80 -18.02 5.82
CA THR A 184 -5.68 -18.17 6.99
C THR A 184 -6.51 -16.89 7.17
N PRO A 185 -7.51 -16.87 8.07
CA PRO A 185 -8.24 -15.63 8.33
C PRO A 185 -7.35 -14.43 8.70
N GLU A 186 -6.18 -14.70 9.30
CA GLU A 186 -5.27 -13.66 9.78
C GLU A 186 -4.04 -13.46 8.90
N LEU A 187 -3.75 -14.38 7.95
CA LEU A 187 -2.52 -14.34 7.16
C LEU A 187 -2.80 -14.32 5.67
N GLN A 188 -2.44 -13.23 5.03
CA GLN A 188 -2.35 -13.08 3.57
C GLN A 188 -0.88 -13.13 3.15
N ILE A 189 -0.59 -13.82 2.07
CA ILE A 189 0.73 -13.89 1.43
C ILE A 189 0.61 -13.47 -0.04
N GLY A 190 1.70 -13.04 -0.64
CA GLY A 190 1.68 -12.69 -2.07
C GLY A 190 3.05 -12.58 -2.69
N ALA A 191 3.04 -12.44 -4.01
CA ALA A 191 4.22 -12.26 -4.84
C ALA A 191 4.02 -11.10 -5.81
N GLU A 192 5.08 -10.39 -6.09
CA GLU A 192 5.11 -9.21 -6.96
C GLU A 192 6.14 -9.37 -8.08
N LEU A 193 5.77 -8.88 -9.26
CA LEU A 193 6.68 -8.50 -10.33
C LEU A 193 6.57 -6.98 -10.53
N PHE A 194 7.71 -6.28 -10.47
CA PHE A 194 7.77 -4.84 -10.59
C PHE A 194 8.79 -4.41 -11.64
N HIS A 195 8.49 -3.35 -12.39
CA HIS A 195 9.38 -2.75 -13.37
C HIS A 195 9.36 -1.23 -13.29
N ARG A 196 10.55 -0.62 -13.44
CA ARG A 196 10.78 0.80 -13.60
C ARG A 196 11.58 1.03 -14.88
N THR A 197 11.17 1.96 -15.72
CA THR A 197 11.93 2.35 -16.91
C THR A 197 13.20 3.11 -16.53
N ALA A 198 14.18 3.12 -17.42
CA ALA A 198 15.31 4.04 -17.30
C ALA A 198 14.83 5.48 -17.34
N ASP A 199 15.57 6.38 -16.69
CA ASP A 199 15.42 7.81 -16.90
C ASP A 199 16.57 8.35 -17.77
N ALA A 200 16.36 9.54 -18.34
CA ALA A 200 17.38 10.17 -19.17
C ALA A 200 18.44 10.94 -18.31
N HIS A 201 18.35 10.88 -16.98
CA HIS A 201 19.35 11.42 -16.06
C HIS A 201 20.47 10.42 -15.75
N GLY A 202 20.24 9.12 -16.04
CA GLY A 202 21.28 8.09 -16.00
C GLY A 202 20.96 6.87 -15.13
N THR A 203 19.79 6.83 -14.51
CA THR A 203 19.35 5.62 -13.78
C THR A 203 18.89 4.56 -14.78
N PRO A 204 19.46 3.35 -14.79
CA PRO A 204 19.03 2.29 -15.70
C PRO A 204 17.62 1.78 -15.37
N ALA A 205 16.99 1.13 -16.34
CA ALA A 205 15.77 0.38 -16.09
C ALA A 205 16.00 -0.72 -15.05
N SER A 206 14.97 -1.08 -14.30
CA SER A 206 15.06 -2.18 -13.35
C SER A 206 13.78 -3.00 -13.32
N SER A 207 13.94 -4.30 -13.19
CA SER A 207 12.86 -5.24 -12.90
C SER A 207 13.21 -6.01 -11.64
N SER A 208 12.20 -6.29 -10.82
CA SER A 208 12.36 -7.05 -9.58
C SER A 208 11.20 -8.00 -9.34
N VAL A 209 11.48 -9.05 -8.57
CA VAL A 209 10.49 -9.96 -8.01
C VAL A 209 10.56 -9.89 -6.50
N GLY A 210 9.42 -10.08 -5.85
CA GLY A 210 9.37 -10.08 -4.40
C GLY A 210 8.23 -10.91 -3.84
N ALA A 211 8.28 -11.15 -2.55
CA ALA A 211 7.24 -11.79 -1.77
C ALA A 211 6.91 -10.94 -0.56
N GLY A 212 5.64 -10.90 -0.22
CA GLY A 212 5.14 -10.12 0.90
C GLY A 212 4.05 -10.86 1.67
N TRP A 213 3.74 -10.34 2.85
CA TRP A 213 2.73 -10.88 3.73
C TRP A 213 2.09 -9.77 4.57
N ARG A 214 0.85 -9.99 4.96
CA ARG A 214 0.12 -9.25 5.98
C ARG A 214 -0.37 -10.23 7.02
N TYR A 215 -0.17 -9.89 8.30
CA TYR A 215 -0.64 -10.67 9.43
C TYR A 215 -1.47 -9.81 10.38
N ASP A 216 -2.73 -10.14 10.55
CA ASP A 216 -3.68 -9.44 11.40
C ASP A 216 -3.54 -9.92 12.84
N LEU A 217 -2.89 -9.13 13.71
CA LEU A 217 -2.79 -9.39 15.14
C LEU A 217 -4.15 -9.29 15.83
N ASN A 218 -4.94 -8.35 15.40
CA ASN A 218 -6.34 -8.15 15.78
C ASN A 218 -7.00 -7.22 14.74
N LYS A 219 -8.27 -6.86 14.97
CA LYS A 219 -9.04 -6.02 14.04
C LYS A 219 -8.47 -4.61 13.78
N ASN A 220 -7.54 -4.14 14.61
CA ASN A 220 -7.01 -2.77 14.52
C ASN A 220 -5.49 -2.71 14.33
N VAL A 221 -4.78 -3.85 14.45
CA VAL A 221 -3.30 -3.88 14.38
C VAL A 221 -2.86 -4.99 13.45
N HIS A 222 -2.10 -4.62 12.43
CA HIS A 222 -1.64 -5.50 11.38
C HIS A 222 -0.13 -5.35 11.19
N LEU A 223 0.54 -6.45 10.93
CA LEU A 223 1.96 -6.49 10.58
C LEU A 223 2.10 -6.75 9.08
N LEU A 224 2.96 -5.99 8.43
CA LEU A 224 3.24 -6.15 7.01
C LEU A 224 4.73 -6.34 6.77
N GLY A 225 5.07 -7.18 5.82
CA GLY A 225 6.45 -7.40 5.42
C GLY A 225 6.58 -7.77 3.95
N TYR A 226 7.70 -7.35 3.35
CA TYR A 226 8.05 -7.64 1.98
C TYR A 226 9.57 -7.78 1.83
N LEU A 227 9.97 -8.71 0.98
CA LEU A 227 11.35 -8.86 0.53
C LEU A 227 11.37 -9.00 -0.99
N GLY A 228 12.20 -8.20 -1.64
CA GLY A 228 12.35 -8.18 -3.09
C GLY A 228 13.79 -8.32 -3.54
N ARG A 229 13.97 -8.72 -4.80
CA ARG A 229 15.26 -8.83 -5.46
C ARG A 229 15.16 -8.40 -6.92
N GLY A 230 16.12 -7.59 -7.37
CA GLY A 230 16.25 -7.23 -8.77
C GLY A 230 16.65 -8.43 -9.64
N ILE A 231 16.10 -8.46 -10.83
CA ILE A 231 16.43 -9.44 -11.89
C ILE A 231 17.00 -8.75 -13.14
N GLU A 232 16.89 -7.42 -13.21
CA GLU A 232 17.45 -6.58 -14.26
C GLU A 232 18.23 -5.43 -13.62
N ASN A 233 19.48 -5.21 -14.04
CA ASN A 233 20.39 -4.19 -13.50
C ASN A 233 20.47 -4.20 -11.95
N ALA A 234 20.38 -5.38 -11.35
CA ALA A 234 20.20 -5.55 -9.92
C ALA A 234 21.30 -4.89 -9.08
N ASP A 235 22.56 -4.97 -9.53
CA ASP A 235 23.69 -4.38 -8.83
C ASP A 235 23.59 -2.86 -8.70
N GLU A 236 23.03 -2.20 -9.72
CA GLU A 236 22.87 -0.75 -9.76
C GLU A 236 21.61 -0.28 -9.06
N THR A 237 20.53 -1.08 -9.11
CA THR A 237 19.20 -0.61 -8.78
C THR A 237 18.59 -1.30 -7.56
N ASN A 238 18.73 -2.62 -7.43
CA ASN A 238 18.06 -3.41 -6.39
C ASN A 238 18.69 -4.80 -6.25
N ARG A 239 19.77 -4.95 -5.49
CA ARG A 239 20.28 -6.28 -5.10
C ARG A 239 19.29 -7.02 -4.22
N TYR A 240 18.72 -6.30 -3.25
CA TYR A 240 17.58 -6.69 -2.45
C TYR A 240 16.89 -5.43 -1.91
N SER A 241 15.59 -5.55 -1.70
CA SER A 241 14.77 -4.51 -1.08
C SER A 241 13.87 -5.12 -0.02
N TRP A 242 13.41 -4.28 0.89
CA TRP A 242 12.48 -4.69 1.94
C TRP A 242 11.48 -3.59 2.24
N TYR A 243 10.37 -4.01 2.80
CA TYR A 243 9.41 -3.17 3.48
C TYR A 243 8.93 -3.88 4.73
N THR A 244 8.77 -3.16 5.82
CA THR A 244 8.13 -3.63 7.04
C THR A 244 7.27 -2.51 7.60
N SER A 245 6.09 -2.84 8.11
CA SER A 245 5.30 -1.85 8.83
C SER A 245 4.40 -2.47 9.88
N VAL A 246 3.99 -1.63 10.82
CA VAL A 246 2.84 -1.84 11.69
C VAL A 246 1.75 -0.89 11.21
N LEU A 247 0.61 -1.44 10.86
CA LEU A 247 -0.57 -0.70 10.45
C LEU A 247 -1.57 -0.68 11.61
N PHE A 248 -2.10 0.50 11.87
CA PHE A 248 -3.20 0.75 12.80
C PHE A 248 -4.44 1.22 12.03
N THR A 249 -5.60 0.59 12.27
CA THR A 249 -6.89 0.94 11.66
C THR A 249 -7.88 1.39 12.74
N PHE A 250 -8.60 2.49 12.49
CA PHE A 250 -9.52 3.10 13.46
C PHE A 250 -10.84 3.49 12.81
#